data_de25c037f7c8eccae037c87e33821498
#
_entry.id   de25c037f7c8eccae037c87e33821498
#
_cell.length_a   1.000
_cell.length_b   1.000
_cell.length_c   1.000
_cell.angle_alpha   90.00
_cell.angle_beta   90.00
_cell.angle_gamma   90.00
#
_symmetry.space_group_name_H-M   'P 1'
#
loop_
_entity.id
_entity.type
_entity.pdbx_description
1 polymer ?
#
loop_
_entity_poly.entity_id
_entity_poly.type
_entity_poly.pdbx_seq_one_letter_code
_entity_poly.pdbx_strand_id
1 'polypeptide(L)'
;MNTPPASVVLYTLGGCGHCTTARRLLQRLDIPFEEHRLDGVTDFRGLLVERTGGWTVPQVVIGGEPIGGASDLARLQRRGVLLARVNGDAFPVAVVRRRLAPGRMLAALLTRPRGARRAAWRDSVELRDRDGRVVQRRAPSPVDDART
;
A
#
# COMPACT_ATOMS: atom_id res chain seq x y z
N MET A 1 -24.83 4.98 -12.05
CA MET A 1 -24.63 4.55 -10.66
C MET A 1 -23.24 4.96 -10.26
N ASN A 2 -23.11 5.81 -9.24
CA ASN A 2 -21.81 6.32 -8.79
C ASN A 2 -21.12 5.21 -7.97
N THR A 3 -20.18 4.49 -8.57
CA THR A 3 -19.32 3.55 -7.83
C THR A 3 -18.47 4.39 -6.86
N PRO A 4 -18.44 4.07 -5.55
CA PRO A 4 -17.57 4.78 -4.63
C PRO A 4 -16.11 4.65 -5.10
N PRO A 5 -15.28 5.67 -4.92
CA PRO A 5 -13.88 5.61 -5.31
C PRO A 5 -13.18 4.45 -4.58
N ALA A 6 -12.31 3.75 -5.31
CA ALA A 6 -11.55 2.65 -4.75
C ALA A 6 -10.65 3.15 -3.61
N SER A 7 -10.57 2.38 -2.53
CA SER A 7 -9.66 2.68 -1.42
C SER A 7 -8.21 2.67 -1.91
N VAL A 8 -7.43 3.68 -1.51
CA VAL A 8 -6.00 3.76 -1.81
C VAL A 8 -5.22 3.62 -0.52
N VAL A 9 -4.32 2.65 -0.48
CA VAL A 9 -3.43 2.39 0.66
C VAL A 9 -1.99 2.61 0.24
N LEU A 10 -1.23 3.35 1.05
CA LEU A 10 0.18 3.65 0.84
C LEU A 10 1.01 3.17 2.02
N TYR A 11 1.87 2.17 1.80
CA TYR A 11 2.84 1.70 2.79
C TYR A 11 4.14 2.49 2.70
N THR A 12 4.61 3.03 3.82
CA THR A 12 5.77 3.94 3.87
C THR A 12 6.72 3.63 5.03
N LEU A 13 7.92 4.22 4.95
CA LEU A 13 8.87 4.33 6.06
C LEU A 13 9.31 5.79 6.21
N GLY A 14 9.73 6.16 7.42
CA GLY A 14 10.36 7.45 7.70
C GLY A 14 11.65 7.62 6.91
N GLY A 15 11.94 8.86 6.46
CA GLY A 15 13.16 9.17 5.71
C GLY A 15 13.22 8.62 4.28
N CYS A 16 12.17 7.99 3.79
CA CYS A 16 12.12 7.42 2.46
C CYS A 16 11.73 8.46 1.40
N GLY A 17 12.66 8.88 0.55
CA GLY A 17 12.43 9.85 -0.53
C GLY A 17 11.40 9.39 -1.57
N HIS A 18 11.41 8.10 -1.94
CA HIS A 18 10.42 7.54 -2.86
C HIS A 18 9.01 7.50 -2.26
N CYS A 19 8.89 7.30 -0.95
CA CYS A 19 7.61 7.38 -0.24
C CYS A 19 7.06 8.80 -0.29
N THR A 20 7.92 9.80 -0.07
CA THR A 20 7.55 11.22 -0.20
C THR A 20 7.08 11.54 -1.62
N THR A 21 7.74 10.99 -2.64
CA THR A 21 7.34 11.18 -4.05
C THR A 21 5.96 10.60 -4.32
N ALA A 22 5.70 9.37 -3.86
CA ALA A 22 4.39 8.74 -4.03
C ALA A 22 3.28 9.52 -3.31
N ARG A 23 3.53 9.93 -2.06
CA ARG A 23 2.60 10.75 -1.27
C ARG A 23 2.25 12.06 -1.98
N ARG A 24 3.25 12.82 -2.43
CA ARG A 24 3.06 14.08 -3.14
C ARG A 24 2.31 13.90 -4.46
N LEU A 25 2.50 12.78 -5.14
CA LEU A 25 1.76 12.50 -6.38
C LEU A 25 0.27 12.29 -6.09
N LEU A 26 -0.08 11.48 -5.09
CA LEU A 26 -1.47 11.27 -4.69
C LEU A 26 -2.13 12.58 -4.22
N GLN A 27 -1.43 13.38 -3.42
CA GLN A 27 -1.90 14.69 -2.95
C GLN A 27 -2.18 15.66 -4.10
N ARG A 28 -1.26 15.80 -5.07
CA ARG A 28 -1.44 16.68 -6.24
C ARG A 28 -2.63 16.30 -7.12
N LEU A 29 -3.04 15.05 -7.07
CA LEU A 29 -4.17 14.52 -7.84
C LEU A 29 -5.47 14.50 -7.03
N ASP A 30 -5.47 15.08 -5.82
CA ASP A 30 -6.60 15.04 -4.90
C ASP A 30 -7.13 13.62 -4.62
N ILE A 31 -6.25 12.62 -4.67
CA ILE A 31 -6.59 11.24 -4.37
C ILE A 31 -6.47 11.02 -2.86
N PRO A 32 -7.57 10.75 -2.13
CA PRO A 32 -7.51 10.38 -0.72
C PRO A 32 -6.85 9.02 -0.56
N PHE A 33 -6.01 8.86 0.46
CA PHE A 33 -5.31 7.61 0.73
C PHE A 33 -5.11 7.37 2.23
N GLU A 34 -5.05 6.10 2.60
CA GLU A 34 -4.67 5.63 3.92
C GLU A 34 -3.17 5.35 3.93
N GLU A 35 -2.41 6.00 4.82
CA GLU A 35 -0.97 5.79 4.92
C GLU A 35 -0.64 4.86 6.09
N HIS A 36 -0.02 3.74 5.77
CA HIS A 36 0.50 2.78 6.75
C HIS A 36 2.00 3.00 6.92
N ARG A 37 2.38 3.64 7.99
CA ARG A 37 3.79 3.82 8.36
C ARG A 37 4.31 2.55 9.03
N LEU A 38 5.40 2.02 8.50
CA LEU A 38 6.00 0.78 8.95
C LEU A 38 7.23 1.00 9.85
N ASP A 39 7.39 2.23 10.36
CA ASP A 39 8.44 2.56 11.31
C ASP A 39 8.26 1.73 12.59
N GLY A 40 9.33 1.10 13.06
CA GLY A 40 9.28 0.23 14.24
C GLY A 40 8.74 -1.19 14.00
N VAL A 41 8.26 -1.50 12.80
CA VAL A 41 7.89 -2.88 12.45
C VAL A 41 9.15 -3.68 12.10
N THR A 42 9.53 -4.61 12.97
CA THR A 42 10.79 -5.38 12.85
C THR A 42 10.90 -6.15 11.53
N ASP A 43 9.78 -6.68 11.00
CA ASP A 43 9.73 -7.36 9.70
C ASP A 43 8.73 -6.72 8.75
N PHE A 44 8.92 -5.44 8.50
CA PHE A 44 8.08 -4.74 7.54
C PHE A 44 8.14 -5.37 6.13
N ARG A 45 9.25 -6.02 5.78
CA ARG A 45 9.39 -6.67 4.47
C ARG A 45 8.50 -7.90 4.35
N GLY A 46 8.46 -8.76 5.38
CA GLY A 46 7.55 -9.89 5.42
C GLY A 46 6.09 -9.45 5.36
N LEU A 47 5.74 -8.39 6.10
CA LEU A 47 4.41 -7.80 6.05
C LEU A 47 4.06 -7.29 4.65
N LEU A 48 4.99 -6.57 3.99
CA LEU A 48 4.76 -6.06 2.63
C LEU A 48 4.57 -7.18 1.62
N VAL A 49 5.39 -8.24 1.69
CA VAL A 49 5.25 -9.41 0.81
C VAL A 49 3.88 -10.05 1.00
N GLU A 50 3.43 -10.20 2.23
CA GLU A 50 2.11 -10.77 2.55
C GLU A 50 0.96 -9.91 2.00
N ARG A 51 1.07 -8.59 2.10
CA ARG A 51 0.00 -7.65 1.73
C ARG A 51 0.02 -7.22 0.26
N THR A 52 1.19 -7.13 -0.33
CA THR A 52 1.35 -6.53 -1.66
C THR A 52 2.16 -7.36 -2.64
N GLY A 53 2.80 -8.44 -2.18
CA GLY A 53 3.76 -9.20 -2.98
C GLY A 53 5.08 -8.46 -3.22
N GLY A 54 5.22 -7.21 -2.79
CA GLY A 54 6.45 -6.41 -2.84
C GLY A 54 7.18 -6.43 -1.51
N TRP A 55 8.47 -6.12 -1.49
CA TRP A 55 9.33 -6.15 -0.30
C TRP A 55 10.05 -4.83 -0.02
N THR A 56 9.78 -3.82 -0.82
CA THR A 56 10.33 -2.46 -0.70
C THR A 56 9.24 -1.43 -0.54
N VAL A 57 9.52 -0.32 0.14
CA VAL A 57 8.63 0.83 0.22
C VAL A 57 9.01 1.90 -0.82
N PRO A 58 8.06 2.71 -1.26
CA PRO A 58 6.63 2.60 -0.98
C PRO A 58 5.97 1.44 -1.70
N GLN A 59 4.86 0.96 -1.15
CA GLN A 59 3.92 0.11 -1.88
C GLN A 59 2.55 0.80 -1.89
N VAL A 60 1.91 0.79 -3.05
CA VAL A 60 0.59 1.37 -3.28
C VAL A 60 -0.39 0.26 -3.61
N VAL A 61 -1.54 0.27 -2.97
CA VAL A 61 -2.65 -0.64 -3.23
C VAL A 61 -3.87 0.19 -3.57
N ILE A 62 -4.56 -0.13 -4.66
CA ILE A 62 -5.78 0.57 -5.11
C ILE A 62 -6.89 -0.47 -5.26
N GLY A 63 -7.99 -0.29 -4.53
CA GLY A 63 -9.12 -1.23 -4.56
C GLY A 63 -8.74 -2.65 -4.16
N GLY A 64 -7.76 -2.81 -3.26
CA GLY A 64 -7.22 -4.12 -2.86
C GLY A 64 -6.18 -4.70 -3.81
N GLU A 65 -5.91 -4.06 -4.96
CA GLU A 65 -4.93 -4.53 -5.94
C GLU A 65 -3.57 -3.82 -5.76
N PRO A 66 -2.47 -4.57 -5.54
CA PRO A 66 -1.14 -3.99 -5.43
C PRO A 66 -0.68 -3.39 -6.77
N ILE A 67 -0.33 -2.12 -6.76
CA ILE A 67 0.15 -1.39 -7.94
C ILE A 67 1.68 -1.45 -8.04
N GLY A 68 2.35 -1.49 -6.92
CA GLY A 68 3.81 -1.43 -6.81
C GLY A 68 4.30 -0.14 -6.16
N GLY A 69 5.49 0.29 -6.54
CA GLY A 69 6.18 1.44 -5.94
C GLY A 69 5.85 2.78 -6.58
N ALA A 70 6.60 3.83 -6.17
CA ALA A 70 6.45 5.19 -6.68
C ALA A 70 6.61 5.28 -8.21
N SER A 71 7.51 4.50 -8.80
CA SER A 71 7.72 4.47 -10.25
C SER A 71 6.52 3.89 -11.00
N ASP A 72 5.87 2.87 -10.41
CA ASP A 72 4.70 2.22 -11.00
C ASP A 72 3.49 3.17 -10.93
N LEU A 73 3.32 3.85 -9.79
CA LEU A 73 2.30 4.88 -9.61
C LEU A 73 2.48 6.03 -10.62
N ALA A 74 3.71 6.54 -10.76
CA ALA A 74 4.02 7.60 -11.73
C ALA A 74 3.80 7.15 -13.18
N ARG A 75 4.02 5.86 -13.50
CA ARG A 75 3.76 5.29 -14.82
C ARG A 75 2.26 5.27 -15.12
N LEU A 76 1.43 4.87 -14.15
CA LEU A 76 -0.03 4.91 -14.30
C LEU A 76 -0.53 6.33 -14.53
N GLN A 77 0.04 7.31 -13.79
CA GLN A 77 -0.29 8.72 -13.98
C GLN A 77 0.07 9.21 -15.39
N ARG A 78 1.29 8.93 -15.87
CA ARG A 78 1.70 9.33 -17.22
C ARG A 78 0.85 8.71 -18.33
N ARG A 79 0.28 7.53 -18.09
CA ARG A 79 -0.65 6.85 -19.01
C ARG A 79 -2.09 7.35 -18.89
N GLY A 80 -2.38 8.25 -17.96
CA GLY A 80 -3.72 8.77 -17.72
C GLY A 80 -4.72 7.78 -17.14
N VAL A 81 -4.24 6.60 -16.64
CA VAL A 81 -5.11 5.53 -16.15
C VAL A 81 -5.25 5.49 -14.62
N LEU A 82 -4.46 6.31 -13.90
CA LEU A 82 -4.48 6.28 -12.44
C LEU A 82 -5.83 6.71 -11.86
N LEU A 83 -6.37 7.85 -12.30
CA LEU A 83 -7.65 8.38 -11.82
C LEU A 83 -8.82 7.44 -12.17
N ALA A 84 -8.82 6.89 -13.38
CA ALA A 84 -9.82 5.93 -13.77
C ALA A 84 -9.82 4.68 -12.88
N ARG A 85 -8.63 4.21 -12.48
CA ARG A 85 -8.47 3.10 -11.54
C ARG A 85 -9.00 3.41 -10.14
N VAL A 86 -8.75 4.62 -9.66
CA VAL A 86 -9.27 5.11 -8.37
C VAL A 86 -10.79 5.27 -8.44
N ASN A 87 -11.33 5.70 -9.57
CA ASN A 87 -12.78 5.88 -9.76
C ASN A 87 -13.54 4.56 -10.01
N GLY A 88 -12.83 3.44 -10.10
CA GLY A 88 -13.45 2.12 -10.32
C GLY A 88 -13.84 1.87 -11.78
N ASP A 89 -13.34 2.68 -12.72
CA ASP A 89 -13.55 2.43 -14.14
C ASP A 89 -12.85 1.13 -14.55
N ALA A 90 -13.56 0.25 -15.24
CA ALA A 90 -13.04 -1.05 -15.65
C ALA A 90 -11.94 -0.90 -16.71
N PHE A 91 -10.68 -1.02 -16.27
CA PHE A 91 -9.55 -1.15 -17.18
C PHE A 91 -9.08 -2.61 -17.25
N PRO A 92 -8.65 -3.08 -18.42
CA PRO A 92 -8.11 -4.42 -18.55
C PRO A 92 -6.87 -4.57 -17.67
N VAL A 93 -6.93 -5.50 -16.75
CA VAL A 93 -5.91 -5.85 -15.72
C VAL A 93 -4.53 -6.25 -16.32
N ALA A 94 -4.42 -6.33 -17.63
CA ALA A 94 -3.27 -6.89 -18.33
C ALA A 94 -1.95 -6.10 -18.22
N VAL A 95 -1.95 -4.89 -17.64
CA VAL A 95 -0.79 -3.97 -17.77
C VAL A 95 0.20 -4.03 -16.59
N VAL A 96 -0.13 -4.64 -15.45
CA VAL A 96 0.69 -4.49 -14.24
C VAL A 96 1.19 -5.81 -13.62
N ARG A 97 0.96 -6.95 -14.25
CA ARG A 97 1.62 -8.19 -13.78
C ARG A 97 3.12 -8.12 -14.05
N ARG A 98 3.86 -7.47 -13.17
CA ARG A 98 5.27 -7.78 -13.00
C ARG A 98 5.34 -9.24 -12.55
N ARG A 99 5.85 -10.12 -13.40
CA ARG A 99 6.22 -11.47 -13.00
C ARG A 99 7.27 -11.33 -11.88
N LEU A 100 6.82 -11.45 -10.63
CA LEU A 100 7.73 -11.69 -9.51
C LEU A 100 8.39 -13.04 -9.79
N ALA A 101 9.71 -13.04 -9.91
CA ALA A 101 10.45 -14.28 -10.07
C ALA A 101 10.14 -15.17 -8.83
N PRO A 102 9.60 -16.38 -9.02
CA PRO A 102 9.08 -17.20 -7.91
C PRO A 102 10.13 -17.54 -6.84
N GLY A 103 11.42 -17.53 -7.18
CA GLY A 103 12.50 -17.82 -6.23
C GLY A 103 12.75 -16.74 -5.16
N ARG A 104 12.40 -15.48 -5.42
CA ARG A 104 12.57 -14.41 -4.42
C ARG A 104 11.44 -14.36 -3.38
N MET A 105 10.27 -14.85 -3.74
CA MET A 105 9.13 -14.95 -2.84
C MET A 105 9.33 -16.05 -1.80
N LEU A 106 9.94 -17.17 -2.20
CA LEU A 106 10.21 -18.31 -1.32
C LEU A 106 11.25 -17.96 -0.23
N ALA A 107 12.30 -17.21 -0.57
CA ALA A 107 13.32 -16.78 0.39
C ALA A 107 12.76 -15.85 1.48
N ALA A 108 11.84 -14.96 1.15
CA ALA A 108 11.18 -14.07 2.12
C ALA A 108 10.23 -14.82 3.08
N LEU A 109 9.63 -15.93 2.62
CA LEU A 109 8.75 -16.77 3.44
C LEU A 109 9.51 -17.66 4.43
N LEU A 110 10.73 -18.10 4.06
CA LEU A 110 11.53 -19.02 4.88
C LEU A 110 12.26 -18.32 6.05
N THR A 111 12.43 -16.99 6.01
CA THR A 111 13.12 -16.23 7.05
C THR A 111 12.20 -15.65 8.13
N ARG A 112 10.97 -16.10 8.22
CA ARG A 112 9.93 -15.55 9.08
C ARG A 112 10.09 -15.99 10.55
N PRO A 113 10.44 -15.12 11.50
CA PRO A 113 10.27 -15.42 12.93
C PRO A 113 8.79 -15.32 13.31
N ARG A 114 8.30 -16.33 14.00
CA ARG A 114 6.91 -16.47 14.42
C ARG A 114 6.57 -15.58 15.62
N GLY A 115 5.48 -14.81 15.56
CA GLY A 115 4.65 -14.45 16.71
C GLY A 115 4.66 -13.01 17.24
N ALA A 116 5.72 -12.19 17.17
CA ALA A 116 5.79 -10.92 17.90
C ALA A 116 5.31 -9.65 17.14
N ARG A 117 4.75 -9.78 15.94
CA ARG A 117 4.75 -8.68 14.94
C ARG A 117 3.42 -8.05 14.61
N ARG A 118 2.32 -8.67 15.04
CA ARG A 118 0.98 -8.15 14.75
C ARG A 118 0.61 -6.92 15.58
N ALA A 119 1.15 -6.79 16.79
CA ALA A 119 0.82 -5.68 17.68
C ALA A 119 1.43 -4.35 17.22
N ALA A 120 2.70 -4.33 16.83
CA ALA A 120 3.39 -3.10 16.43
C ALA A 120 2.84 -2.45 15.15
N TRP A 121 2.24 -3.24 14.25
CA TRP A 121 1.64 -2.74 13.02
C TRP A 121 0.31 -2.02 13.26
N ARG A 122 -0.46 -2.46 14.27
CA ARG A 122 -1.79 -1.90 14.59
C ARG A 122 -1.75 -0.43 14.97
N ASP A 123 -0.64 0.01 15.58
CA ASP A 123 -0.47 1.39 16.06
C ASP A 123 0.03 2.36 14.97
N SER A 124 0.33 1.84 13.76
CA SER A 124 0.99 2.59 12.69
C SER A 124 0.05 3.08 11.59
N VAL A 125 -1.25 2.87 11.73
CA VAL A 125 -2.23 3.23 10.69
C VAL A 125 -2.71 4.67 10.89
N GLU A 126 -2.42 5.51 9.92
CA GLU A 126 -2.88 6.90 9.88
C GLU A 126 -3.72 7.15 8.63
N LEU A 127 -4.96 7.61 8.82
CA LEU A 127 -5.78 8.15 7.73
C LEU A 127 -5.38 9.59 7.48
N ARG A 128 -5.05 9.91 6.23
CA ARG A 128 -4.69 11.25 5.80
C ARG A 128 -5.73 11.80 4.82
N ASP A 129 -6.09 13.06 5.01
CA ASP A 129 -6.94 13.79 4.08
C ASP A 129 -6.19 14.17 2.78
N ARG A 130 -6.90 14.88 1.90
CA ARG A 130 -6.35 15.36 0.62
C ARG A 130 -5.15 16.28 0.80
N ASP A 131 -5.08 16.99 1.93
CA ASP A 131 -3.98 17.91 2.27
C ASP A 131 -2.83 17.22 2.99
N GLY A 132 -2.95 15.89 3.20
CA GLY A 132 -1.94 15.06 3.87
C GLY A 132 -1.96 15.17 5.39
N ARG A 133 -3.00 15.79 5.98
CA ARG A 133 -3.17 15.86 7.42
C ARG A 133 -3.72 14.55 7.96
N VAL A 134 -3.21 14.13 9.11
CA VAL A 134 -3.74 12.96 9.82
C VAL A 134 -5.12 13.31 10.37
N VAL A 135 -6.17 12.73 9.81
CA VAL A 135 -7.56 12.94 10.23
C VAL A 135 -8.03 11.89 11.24
N GLN A 136 -7.45 10.69 11.21
CA GLN A 136 -7.80 9.63 12.14
C GLN A 136 -6.66 8.62 12.29
N ARG A 137 -6.39 8.19 13.53
CA ARG A 137 -5.63 6.97 13.81
C ARG A 137 -6.63 5.84 13.94
N ARG A 138 -6.60 4.90 13.03
CA ARG A 138 -7.56 3.80 13.01
C ARG A 138 -7.19 2.76 14.06
N ALA A 139 -8.11 2.49 14.97
CA ALA A 139 -8.05 1.28 15.80
C ALA A 139 -8.20 0.03 14.90
N PRO A 140 -7.53 -1.09 15.22
CA PRO A 140 -7.62 -2.32 14.45
C PRO A 140 -9.06 -2.80 14.34
N SER A 141 -9.47 -3.21 13.14
CA SER A 141 -10.78 -3.81 12.93
C SER A 141 -10.84 -5.17 13.64
N PRO A 142 -11.95 -5.50 14.32
CA PRO A 142 -12.10 -6.76 15.06
C PRO A 142 -12.08 -8.03 14.17
N VAL A 143 -12.04 -7.87 12.86
CA VAL A 143 -12.03 -8.99 11.90
C VAL A 143 -10.67 -9.70 11.83
N ASP A 144 -9.59 -9.08 12.31
CA ASP A 144 -8.23 -9.65 12.23
C ASP A 144 -7.91 -10.62 13.39
N ASP A 145 -8.78 -10.71 14.41
CA ASP A 145 -8.58 -11.59 15.58
C ASP A 145 -9.19 -13.00 15.43
N ALA A 146 -9.94 -13.26 14.36
CA ALA A 146 -10.68 -14.52 14.19
C ALA A 146 -9.93 -15.61 13.40
N ARG A 147 -8.61 -15.47 13.20
CA ARG A 147 -7.76 -16.52 12.59
C ARG A 147 -6.62 -16.89 13.52
N THR A 148 -6.96 -17.57 14.57
CA THR A 148 -6.05 -18.49 15.31
C THR A 148 -6.08 -19.84 14.64
#